data_4964701abb641af950f324b00b66f8e8
#
_entry.id   4964701abb641af950f324b00b66f8e8
#
_cell.length_a   1.000
_cell.length_b   1.000
_cell.length_c   1.000
_cell.angle_alpha   90.00
_cell.angle_beta   90.00
_cell.angle_gamma   90.00
#
_symmetry.space_group_name_H-M   'P 1'
#
loop_
_entity.id
_entity.type
_entity.pdbx_description
1 polymer ?
#
loop_
_entity_poly.entity_id
_entity_poly.type
_entity_poly.pdbx_seq_one_letter_code
_entity_poly.pdbx_strand_id
1 'polypeptide(L)'
;MFRAHWLYLSFGLAFVISCSPGDETPAPSATPEDVHAESWRESRMLAGQKIYEDVCASCHASGEEGAPILGDRAAWSGRSDLWTAVLAEHATAGYFDMPEKGGHGELTDDEVTAAMEYILLKTFPEKPRD
;
A
#
# COMPACT_ATOMS: atom_id res chain seq x y z
N MET A 1 70.33 40.44 -15.75
CA MET A 1 69.51 40.26 -16.97
C MET A 1 69.51 38.81 -17.34
N PHE A 2 68.59 38.01 -16.82
CA PHE A 2 68.40 36.60 -17.23
C PHE A 2 66.89 36.37 -17.38
N ARG A 3 66.44 36.20 -18.60
CA ARG A 3 65.08 35.86 -18.96
C ARG A 3 64.93 34.33 -18.87
N ALA A 4 64.21 33.80 -17.89
CA ALA A 4 63.84 32.41 -17.83
C ALA A 4 62.54 32.19 -18.62
N HIS A 5 62.62 31.42 -19.69
CA HIS A 5 61.47 30.93 -20.46
C HIS A 5 60.92 29.71 -19.72
N TRP A 6 59.67 29.82 -19.27
CA TRP A 6 58.98 28.69 -18.69
C TRP A 6 58.08 28.08 -19.77
N LEU A 7 58.49 26.89 -20.22
CA LEU A 7 57.73 26.05 -21.12
C LEU A 7 56.62 25.36 -20.31
N TYR A 8 55.36 25.71 -20.56
CA TYR A 8 54.20 24.97 -20.08
C TYR A 8 54.01 23.74 -20.96
N LEU A 9 54.34 22.56 -20.45
CA LEU A 9 53.86 21.29 -21.01
C LEU A 9 52.43 21.08 -20.59
N SER A 10 51.48 21.30 -21.53
CA SER A 10 50.08 20.93 -21.34
C SER A 10 49.96 19.41 -21.48
N PHE A 11 49.84 18.71 -20.35
CA PHE A 11 49.49 17.29 -20.32
C PHE A 11 47.97 17.14 -20.47
N GLY A 12 47.51 16.88 -21.69
CA GLY A 12 46.11 16.61 -22.00
C GLY A 12 45.72 15.25 -21.42
N LEU A 13 44.98 15.27 -20.30
CA LEU A 13 44.36 14.09 -19.72
C LEU A 13 43.07 13.78 -20.51
N ALA A 14 43.16 12.85 -21.47
CA ALA A 14 42.00 12.33 -22.17
C ALA A 14 41.15 11.49 -21.20
N PHE A 15 40.02 12.05 -20.75
CA PHE A 15 39.05 11.35 -19.92
C PHE A 15 38.21 10.43 -20.86
N VAL A 16 38.60 9.18 -20.97
CA VAL A 16 37.79 8.14 -21.63
C VAL A 16 36.59 7.82 -20.72
N ILE A 17 35.44 8.38 -21.04
CA ILE A 17 34.17 7.98 -20.44
C ILE A 17 33.85 6.59 -21.00
N SER A 18 34.17 5.57 -20.22
CA SER A 18 33.74 4.20 -20.48
C SER A 18 32.24 4.14 -20.11
N CYS A 19 31.36 4.25 -21.10
CA CYS A 19 29.97 3.81 -20.96
C CYS A 19 29.98 2.30 -20.81
N SER A 20 29.89 1.79 -19.59
CA SER A 20 29.49 0.41 -19.36
C SER A 20 28.03 0.28 -19.83
N PRO A 21 27.72 -0.65 -20.72
CA PRO A 21 26.32 -1.01 -20.93
C PRO A 21 25.80 -1.52 -19.60
N GLY A 22 24.79 -0.82 -19.03
CA GLY A 22 24.08 -1.27 -17.83
C GLY A 22 23.59 -2.69 -18.09
N ASP A 23 23.90 -3.58 -17.17
CA ASP A 23 23.32 -4.91 -17.11
C ASP A 23 21.82 -4.72 -16.74
N GLU A 24 21.02 -4.38 -17.76
CA GLU A 24 19.57 -4.39 -17.65
C GLU A 24 19.15 -5.87 -17.62
N THR A 25 19.20 -6.43 -16.42
CA THR A 25 18.53 -7.71 -16.17
C THR A 25 17.05 -7.47 -16.52
N PRO A 26 16.51 -8.12 -17.56
CA PRO A 26 15.12 -7.93 -17.93
C PRO A 26 14.26 -8.30 -16.72
N ALA A 27 13.35 -7.40 -16.34
CA ALA A 27 12.38 -7.69 -15.29
C ALA A 27 11.67 -9.01 -15.63
N PRO A 28 11.46 -9.91 -14.65
CA PRO A 28 10.82 -11.19 -14.91
C PRO A 28 9.47 -10.93 -15.58
N SER A 29 9.26 -11.53 -16.74
CA SER A 29 8.00 -11.44 -17.46
C SER A 29 6.91 -12.04 -16.57
N ALA A 30 5.86 -11.27 -16.28
CA ALA A 30 4.73 -11.75 -15.49
C ALA A 30 4.15 -13.02 -16.14
N THR A 31 3.94 -14.05 -15.34
CA THR A 31 3.30 -15.28 -15.80
C THR A 31 1.79 -15.07 -15.95
N PRO A 32 1.05 -15.91 -16.70
CA PRO A 32 -0.40 -15.83 -16.73
C PRO A 32 -1.05 -15.93 -15.34
N GLU A 33 -0.44 -16.65 -14.42
CA GLU A 33 -0.89 -16.78 -13.02
C GLU A 33 -0.73 -15.46 -12.26
N ASP A 34 0.38 -14.75 -12.45
CA ASP A 34 0.62 -13.44 -11.83
C ASP A 34 -0.40 -12.41 -12.32
N VAL A 35 -0.67 -12.38 -13.62
CA VAL A 35 -1.67 -11.47 -14.22
C VAL A 35 -3.07 -11.76 -13.66
N HIS A 36 -3.42 -13.03 -13.51
CA HIS A 36 -4.73 -13.42 -12.99
C HIS A 36 -4.86 -13.07 -11.50
N ALA A 37 -3.83 -13.32 -10.72
CA ALA A 37 -3.80 -12.96 -9.31
C ALA A 37 -3.90 -11.45 -9.09
N GLU A 38 -3.25 -10.64 -9.93
CA GLU A 38 -3.32 -9.18 -9.86
C GLU A 38 -4.72 -8.66 -10.21
N SER A 39 -5.32 -9.16 -11.29
CA SER A 39 -6.69 -8.83 -11.68
C SER A 39 -7.72 -9.18 -10.59
N TRP A 40 -7.55 -10.33 -9.94
CA TRP A 40 -8.41 -10.72 -8.83
C TRP A 40 -8.26 -9.77 -7.62
N ARG A 41 -7.03 -9.42 -7.26
CA ARG A 41 -6.77 -8.46 -6.16
C ARG A 41 -7.38 -7.10 -6.43
N GLU A 42 -7.24 -6.60 -7.66
CA GLU A 42 -7.83 -5.33 -8.07
C GLU A 42 -9.36 -5.36 -7.94
N SER A 43 -10.00 -6.41 -8.46
CA SER A 43 -11.45 -6.59 -8.37
C SER A 43 -11.92 -6.64 -6.91
N ARG A 44 -11.18 -7.33 -6.05
CA ARG A 44 -11.46 -7.42 -4.61
C ARG A 44 -11.32 -6.06 -3.92
N MET A 45 -10.29 -5.28 -4.27
CA MET A 45 -10.11 -3.93 -3.73
C MET A 45 -11.23 -2.97 -4.14
N LEU A 46 -11.68 -3.04 -5.39
CA LEU A 46 -12.83 -2.25 -5.87
C LEU A 46 -14.13 -2.64 -5.15
N ALA A 47 -14.35 -3.93 -4.92
CA ALA A 47 -15.48 -4.39 -4.14
C ALA A 47 -15.41 -3.89 -2.69
N GLY A 48 -14.26 -4.03 -2.03
CA GLY A 48 -14.05 -3.54 -0.68
C GLY A 48 -14.21 -2.02 -0.55
N GLN A 49 -13.72 -1.26 -1.53
CA GLN A 49 -13.94 0.18 -1.61
C GLN A 49 -15.42 0.53 -1.64
N LYS A 50 -16.17 -0.15 -2.51
CA LYS A 50 -17.61 0.10 -2.63
C LYS A 50 -18.34 -0.17 -1.32
N ILE A 51 -18.07 -1.29 -0.66
CA ILE A 51 -18.69 -1.62 0.64
C ILE A 51 -18.30 -0.58 1.69
N TYR A 52 -17.03 -0.17 1.73
CA TYR A 52 -16.60 0.90 2.62
C TYR A 52 -17.38 2.19 2.41
N GLU A 53 -17.50 2.65 1.17
CA GLU A 53 -18.19 3.90 0.82
C GLU A 53 -19.70 3.86 1.13
N ASP A 54 -20.33 2.72 0.85
CA ASP A 54 -21.78 2.58 1.02
C ASP A 54 -22.20 2.37 2.48
N VAL A 55 -21.34 1.75 3.30
CA VAL A 55 -21.70 1.30 4.65
C VAL A 55 -20.75 1.85 5.72
N CYS A 56 -19.48 1.49 5.64
CA CYS A 56 -18.52 1.69 6.73
C CYS A 56 -18.17 3.17 6.94
N ALA A 57 -18.18 3.96 5.85
CA ALA A 57 -17.83 5.38 5.87
C ALA A 57 -18.75 6.22 6.75
N SER A 58 -19.97 5.77 7.02
CA SER A 58 -20.91 6.45 7.93
C SER A 58 -20.26 6.77 9.29
N CYS A 59 -19.47 5.85 9.83
CA CYS A 59 -18.74 6.03 11.08
C CYS A 59 -17.23 6.24 10.85
N HIS A 60 -16.61 5.45 9.95
CA HIS A 60 -15.16 5.43 9.77
C HIS A 60 -14.59 6.58 8.91
N ALA A 61 -15.43 7.42 8.32
CA ALA A 61 -14.96 8.64 7.64
C ALA A 61 -14.77 9.81 8.61
N SER A 62 -15.59 9.90 9.67
CA SER A 62 -15.60 11.02 10.62
C SER A 62 -15.16 10.64 12.03
N GLY A 63 -15.07 9.36 12.36
CA GLY A 63 -14.76 8.88 13.71
C GLY A 63 -15.96 8.90 14.64
N GLU A 64 -17.16 8.74 14.12
CA GLU A 64 -18.39 8.69 14.89
C GLU A 64 -18.32 7.58 15.95
N GLU A 65 -18.78 7.87 17.15
CA GLU A 65 -18.75 6.97 18.32
C GLU A 65 -17.35 6.37 18.62
N GLY A 66 -16.28 7.06 18.22
CA GLY A 66 -14.91 6.60 18.45
C GLY A 66 -14.42 5.60 17.40
N ALA A 67 -15.12 5.45 16.29
CA ALA A 67 -14.67 4.63 15.16
C ALA A 67 -13.30 5.11 14.65
N PRO A 68 -12.34 4.20 14.40
CA PRO A 68 -11.04 4.60 13.86
C PRO A 68 -11.21 5.10 12.42
N ILE A 69 -10.75 6.33 12.16
CA ILE A 69 -10.90 6.99 10.86
C ILE A 69 -10.02 6.31 9.80
N LEU A 70 -10.54 6.17 8.59
CA LEU A 70 -9.79 5.67 7.45
C LEU A 70 -8.52 6.50 7.22
N GLY A 71 -7.37 5.85 7.13
CA GLY A 71 -6.07 6.50 6.92
C GLY A 71 -5.44 7.06 8.21
N ASP A 72 -6.14 7.10 9.33
CA ASP A 72 -5.54 7.49 10.60
C ASP A 72 -4.69 6.34 11.18
N ARG A 73 -3.40 6.38 10.86
CA ARG A 73 -2.44 5.37 11.28
C ARG A 73 -2.33 5.24 12.80
N ALA A 74 -2.49 6.33 13.54
CA ALA A 74 -2.41 6.33 15.00
C ALA A 74 -3.61 5.61 15.61
N ALA A 75 -4.81 5.88 15.13
CA ALA A 75 -6.03 5.20 15.55
C ALA A 75 -6.03 3.71 15.23
N TRP A 76 -5.42 3.32 14.09
CA TRP A 76 -5.33 1.92 13.65
C TRP A 76 -4.10 1.18 14.17
N SER A 77 -3.03 1.85 14.62
CA SER A 77 -1.74 1.21 14.94
C SER A 77 -1.85 0.09 15.99
N GLY A 78 -2.61 0.30 17.06
CA GLY A 78 -2.84 -0.72 18.07
C GLY A 78 -3.81 -1.83 17.65
N ARG A 79 -4.48 -1.66 16.51
CA ARG A 79 -5.43 -2.62 15.94
C ARG A 79 -4.82 -3.38 14.76
N SER A 80 -3.96 -2.72 14.00
CA SER A 80 -3.34 -3.28 12.79
C SER A 80 -2.27 -4.33 13.05
N ASP A 81 -1.76 -4.45 14.27
CA ASP A 81 -0.90 -5.57 14.69
C ASP A 81 -1.69 -6.87 14.85
N LEU A 82 -3.00 -6.76 14.93
CA LEU A 82 -3.90 -7.89 14.75
C LEU A 82 -3.94 -8.25 13.27
N TRP A 83 -3.94 -9.53 12.96
CA TRP A 83 -4.02 -10.01 11.59
C TRP A 83 -5.33 -9.57 10.93
N THR A 84 -5.32 -9.37 9.61
CA THR A 84 -6.50 -8.96 8.84
C THR A 84 -7.74 -9.80 9.18
N ALA A 85 -7.55 -11.11 9.35
CA ALA A 85 -8.61 -12.03 9.73
C ALA A 85 -9.29 -11.68 11.06
N VAL A 86 -8.51 -11.28 12.09
CA VAL A 86 -9.07 -10.90 13.40
C VAL A 86 -9.86 -9.60 13.31
N LEU A 87 -9.36 -8.63 12.54
CA LEU A 87 -10.08 -7.38 12.34
C LEU A 87 -11.36 -7.58 11.52
N ALA A 88 -11.34 -8.46 10.53
CA ALA A 88 -12.52 -8.84 9.76
C ALA A 88 -13.54 -9.58 10.65
N GLU A 89 -13.10 -10.47 11.54
CA GLU A 89 -13.96 -11.15 12.52
C GLU A 89 -14.62 -10.14 13.46
N HIS A 90 -13.86 -9.17 14.00
CA HIS A 90 -14.41 -8.11 14.83
C HIS A 90 -15.45 -7.27 14.07
N ALA A 91 -15.21 -6.93 12.83
CA ALA A 91 -16.15 -6.18 12.02
C ALA A 91 -17.41 -7.00 11.69
N THR A 92 -17.24 -8.31 11.47
CA THR A 92 -18.34 -9.23 11.18
C THR A 92 -19.22 -9.47 12.41
N ALA A 93 -18.61 -9.71 13.57
CA ALA A 93 -19.34 -10.04 14.80
C ALA A 93 -19.79 -8.80 15.60
N GLY A 94 -19.25 -7.62 15.28
CA GLY A 94 -19.34 -6.43 16.09
C GLY A 94 -18.24 -6.36 17.15
N TYR A 95 -17.82 -5.14 17.52
CA TYR A 95 -16.74 -4.96 18.49
C TYR A 95 -16.90 -3.65 19.26
N PHE A 96 -17.04 -3.72 20.57
CA PHE A 96 -17.43 -2.58 21.45
C PHE A 96 -18.67 -1.86 20.91
N ASP A 97 -18.55 -0.57 20.56
CA ASP A 97 -19.65 0.24 20.06
C ASP A 97 -19.92 0.02 18.55
N MET A 98 -19.06 -0.72 17.85
CA MET A 98 -19.28 -1.10 16.47
C MET A 98 -20.30 -2.24 16.38
N PRO A 99 -21.45 -2.02 15.73
CA PRO A 99 -22.43 -3.09 15.53
C PRO A 99 -21.92 -4.16 14.55
N GLU A 100 -22.50 -5.37 14.64
CA GLU A 100 -22.27 -6.45 13.69
C GLU A 100 -22.42 -5.92 12.25
N LYS A 101 -21.38 -6.14 11.43
CA LYS A 101 -21.33 -5.73 10.01
C LYS A 101 -21.65 -4.25 9.76
N GLY A 102 -21.35 -3.39 10.74
CA GLY A 102 -21.72 -1.97 10.67
C GLY A 102 -23.22 -1.71 10.74
N GLY A 103 -24.01 -2.66 11.24
CA GLY A 103 -25.48 -2.62 11.28
C GLY A 103 -26.16 -3.17 10.03
N HIS A 104 -25.41 -3.76 9.10
CA HIS A 104 -25.85 -4.25 7.80
C HIS A 104 -25.77 -5.78 7.74
N GLY A 105 -26.71 -6.46 8.40
CA GLY A 105 -26.75 -7.93 8.50
C GLY A 105 -26.91 -8.66 7.16
N GLU A 106 -27.27 -7.95 6.09
CA GLU A 106 -27.34 -8.49 4.73
C GLU A 106 -25.98 -8.72 4.08
N LEU A 107 -24.90 -8.06 4.58
CA LEU A 107 -23.55 -8.26 4.06
C LEU A 107 -23.06 -9.68 4.38
N THR A 108 -22.39 -10.26 3.42
CA THR A 108 -21.63 -11.50 3.64
C THR A 108 -20.33 -11.22 4.39
N ASP A 109 -19.79 -12.22 5.07
CA ASP A 109 -18.52 -12.10 5.79
C ASP A 109 -17.35 -11.79 4.83
N ASP A 110 -17.44 -12.27 3.59
CA ASP A 110 -16.44 -11.98 2.55
C ASP A 110 -16.48 -10.50 2.10
N GLU A 111 -17.66 -9.91 2.00
CA GLU A 111 -17.83 -8.47 1.71
C GLU A 111 -17.25 -7.61 2.84
N VAL A 112 -17.52 -7.97 4.09
CA VAL A 112 -16.94 -7.30 5.26
C VAL A 112 -15.41 -7.43 5.27
N THR A 113 -14.89 -8.61 4.94
CA THR A 113 -13.45 -8.86 4.85
C THR A 113 -12.82 -8.01 3.74
N ALA A 114 -13.44 -7.91 2.57
CA ALA A 114 -12.95 -7.06 1.47
C ALA A 114 -12.92 -5.58 1.86
N ALA A 115 -13.93 -5.08 2.57
CA ALA A 115 -13.95 -3.72 3.10
C ALA A 115 -12.82 -3.49 4.12
N MET A 116 -12.56 -4.46 5.00
CA MET A 116 -11.46 -4.39 5.97
C MET A 116 -10.09 -4.37 5.30
N GLU A 117 -9.88 -5.21 4.28
CA GLU A 117 -8.67 -5.19 3.45
C GLU A 117 -8.45 -3.83 2.77
N TYR A 118 -9.51 -3.24 2.24
CA TYR A 118 -9.47 -1.90 1.66
C TYR A 118 -9.04 -0.84 2.70
N ILE A 119 -9.65 -0.85 3.90
CA ILE A 119 -9.31 0.08 4.99
C ILE A 119 -7.84 -0.05 5.38
N LEU A 120 -7.35 -1.28 5.55
CA LEU A 120 -5.96 -1.53 5.92
C LEU A 120 -4.99 -1.10 4.82
N LEU A 121 -5.30 -1.36 3.56
CA LEU A 121 -4.48 -0.92 2.43
C LEU A 121 -4.38 0.60 2.36
N LYS A 122 -5.49 1.31 2.57
CA LYS A 122 -5.50 2.78 2.57
C LYS A 122 -4.76 3.37 3.77
N THR A 123 -4.77 2.67 4.88
CA THR A 123 -4.11 3.13 6.11
C THR A 123 -2.63 2.77 6.14
N PHE A 124 -2.25 1.60 5.64
CA PHE A 124 -0.88 1.06 5.68
C PHE A 124 -0.46 0.49 4.30
N PRO A 125 -0.30 1.34 3.29
CA PRO A 125 0.01 0.88 1.93
C PRO A 125 1.34 0.14 1.81
N GLU A 126 2.26 0.35 2.78
CA GLU A 126 3.59 -0.28 2.82
C GLU A 126 3.60 -1.65 3.48
N LYS A 127 2.53 -2.05 4.19
CA LYS A 127 2.50 -3.37 4.83
C LYS A 127 2.27 -4.48 3.79
N PRO A 128 3.00 -5.61 3.90
CA PRO A 128 2.70 -6.79 3.08
C PRO A 128 1.22 -7.19 3.28
N ARG A 129 0.63 -7.66 2.21
CA ARG A 129 -0.71 -8.27 2.22
C ARG A 129 -0.52 -9.77 2.28
N ASP A 130 -1.13 -10.39 3.27
CA ASP A 130 -1.16 -11.84 3.42
C ASP A 130 -2.02 -12.47 2.32
#